data_fc5f36bc4449765a350d72fffead6b98
#
_entry.id   fc5f36bc4449765a350d72fffead6b98
#
_cell.length_a   1.000
_cell.length_b   1.000
_cell.length_c   1.000
_cell.angle_alpha   90.00
_cell.angle_beta   90.00
_cell.angle_gamma   90.00
#
_symmetry.space_group_name_H-M   'P 1'
#
loop_
_entity.id
_entity.type
_entity.pdbx_description
1 polymer ?
#
loop_
_entity_poly.entity_id
_entity_poly.type
_entity_poly.pdbx_seq_one_letter_code
_entity_poly.pdbx_strand_id
1 'polypeptide(L)'
;MAEVGLLPFARVALQVATQVLPPYRTRFSKHQFTQPQLLAVLCLMRYEDWTFREAETRLREHQELRAALKLREVPDYTTLYRFLRRLDDVTVERGLGETVRRLRRRRRRAVSVAIDGTGLSYNSVSTFFIRRLEQHADRSARHRHWLKWVIVVDVQQQILLAQRAHQGPGSDVRSLPGLLDVAARGAPIRLVLADAEFDSEPNHQHIRQRLGAKSIIPAKRRGIPQGTIRNQMFRAFPEKPYRQRAKIETIFSAIKRKLSSRAPGRSLSIQIRQALLLGLAYNLYRLRHPLIWKDVNRAINT
;
A
#
# COMPACT_ATOMS: atom_id res chain seq x y z
N MET A 1 12.81 -12.21 -0.80
CA MET A 1 11.94 -11.94 -1.97
C MET A 1 12.74 -12.20 -3.23
N ALA A 2 12.16 -12.81 -4.27
CA ALA A 2 12.86 -12.98 -5.55
C ALA A 2 13.11 -11.61 -6.21
N GLU A 3 14.21 -11.49 -6.94
CA GLU A 3 14.53 -10.26 -7.66
C GLU A 3 13.64 -10.12 -8.91
N VAL A 4 13.16 -8.90 -9.12
CA VAL A 4 12.42 -8.51 -10.32
C VAL A 4 13.18 -7.37 -10.99
N GLY A 5 13.61 -7.57 -12.22
CA GLY A 5 14.40 -6.58 -12.94
C GLY A 5 13.62 -5.27 -13.18
N LEU A 6 14.36 -4.17 -13.30
CA LEU A 6 13.82 -2.83 -13.49
C LEU A 6 12.94 -2.70 -14.73
N LEU A 7 13.36 -3.28 -15.85
CA LEU A 7 12.66 -3.18 -17.13
C LEU A 7 11.27 -3.86 -17.08
N PRO A 8 11.15 -5.12 -16.59
CA PRO A 8 9.84 -5.74 -16.39
C PRO A 8 8.94 -4.95 -15.44
N PHE A 9 9.49 -4.40 -14.35
CA PHE A 9 8.74 -3.56 -13.41
C PHE A 9 8.23 -2.29 -14.10
N ALA A 10 9.11 -1.56 -14.81
CA ALA A 10 8.77 -0.32 -15.51
C ALA A 10 7.65 -0.53 -16.55
N ARG A 11 7.74 -1.61 -17.34
CA ARG A 11 6.72 -1.97 -18.34
C ARG A 11 5.35 -2.21 -17.69
N VAL A 12 5.29 -2.97 -16.60
CA VAL A 12 4.03 -3.26 -15.93
C VAL A 12 3.48 -2.04 -15.20
N ALA A 13 4.35 -1.20 -14.62
CA ALA A 13 3.94 0.07 -14.02
C ALA A 13 3.30 1.00 -15.06
N LEU A 14 3.90 1.12 -16.25
CA LEU A 14 3.34 1.90 -17.34
C LEU A 14 2.00 1.33 -17.83
N GLN A 15 1.90 0.01 -17.98
CA GLN A 15 0.64 -0.64 -18.37
C GLN A 15 -0.49 -0.39 -17.38
N VAL A 16 -0.22 -0.46 -16.07
CA VAL A 16 -1.22 -0.18 -15.02
C VAL A 16 -1.58 1.30 -15.03
N ALA A 17 -0.59 2.18 -15.12
CA ALA A 17 -0.80 3.62 -15.16
C ALA A 17 -1.67 4.05 -16.35
N THR A 18 -1.48 3.45 -17.53
CA THR A 18 -2.26 3.72 -18.75
C THR A 18 -3.74 3.32 -18.61
N GLN A 19 -4.07 2.37 -17.74
CA GLN A 19 -5.47 1.98 -17.49
C GLN A 19 -6.21 2.94 -16.54
N VAL A 20 -5.49 3.71 -15.75
CA VAL A 20 -6.08 4.53 -14.67
C VAL A 20 -5.97 6.02 -14.90
N LEU A 21 -5.11 6.45 -15.82
CA LEU A 21 -4.88 7.86 -16.15
C LEU A 21 -5.03 8.11 -17.65
N PRO A 22 -5.69 9.22 -18.03
CA PRO A 22 -5.63 9.71 -19.40
C PRO A 22 -4.19 10.18 -19.73
N PRO A 23 -3.80 10.20 -20.99
CA PRO A 23 -2.46 10.66 -21.40
C PRO A 23 -2.13 12.06 -20.85
N TYR A 24 -3.07 12.98 -20.95
CA TYR A 24 -2.92 14.36 -20.51
C TYR A 24 -4.12 14.81 -19.68
N ARG A 25 -3.88 15.78 -18.79
CA ARG A 25 -4.93 16.32 -17.91
C ARG A 25 -5.94 17.17 -18.67
N THR A 26 -5.45 17.99 -19.59
CA THR A 26 -6.26 18.88 -20.41
C THR A 26 -5.67 18.98 -21.82
N ARG A 27 -6.44 19.53 -22.79
CA ARG A 27 -5.96 19.80 -24.14
C ARG A 27 -4.80 20.81 -24.21
N PHE A 28 -4.64 21.64 -23.17
CA PHE A 28 -3.57 22.63 -23.05
C PHE A 28 -2.31 22.10 -22.36
N SER A 29 -2.28 20.82 -21.99
CA SER A 29 -1.07 20.22 -21.39
C SER A 29 0.08 20.24 -22.39
N LYS A 30 1.31 20.51 -21.90
CA LYS A 30 2.52 20.26 -22.69
C LYS A 30 2.59 18.76 -23.00
N HIS A 31 2.62 18.40 -24.32
CA HIS A 31 2.58 17.01 -24.77
C HIS A 31 3.96 16.32 -24.73
N GLN A 32 4.83 16.72 -23.79
CA GLN A 32 6.17 16.19 -23.62
C GLN A 32 6.17 14.87 -22.84
N PHE A 33 5.41 14.82 -21.73
CA PHE A 33 5.27 13.62 -20.88
C PHE A 33 3.80 13.31 -20.62
N THR A 34 3.42 12.04 -20.78
CA THR A 34 2.08 11.60 -20.42
C THR A 34 1.97 11.35 -18.92
N GLN A 35 0.77 11.51 -18.33
CA GLN A 35 0.54 11.22 -16.91
C GLN A 35 0.86 9.75 -16.56
N PRO A 36 0.51 8.73 -17.40
CA PRO A 36 0.94 7.35 -17.16
C PRO A 36 2.45 7.16 -17.08
N GLN A 37 3.23 7.84 -17.94
CA GLN A 37 4.69 7.76 -17.87
C GLN A 37 5.21 8.31 -16.54
N LEU A 38 4.72 9.47 -16.12
CA LEU A 38 5.14 10.09 -14.85
C LEU A 38 4.73 9.24 -13.64
N LEU A 39 3.52 8.65 -13.64
CA LEU A 39 3.11 7.72 -12.58
C LEU A 39 3.99 6.46 -12.54
N ALA A 40 4.33 5.90 -13.69
CA ALA A 40 5.22 4.74 -13.76
C ALA A 40 6.62 5.05 -13.20
N VAL A 41 7.16 6.25 -13.49
CA VAL A 41 8.42 6.72 -12.90
C VAL A 41 8.30 6.86 -11.38
N LEU A 42 7.20 7.45 -10.86
CA LEU A 42 6.99 7.55 -9.41
C LEU A 42 6.91 6.16 -8.74
N CYS A 43 6.25 5.20 -9.38
CA CYS A 43 6.22 3.81 -8.87
C CYS A 43 7.63 3.19 -8.85
N LEU A 44 8.43 3.42 -9.90
CA LEU A 44 9.80 2.95 -9.98
C LEU A 44 10.69 3.59 -8.90
N MET A 45 10.54 4.90 -8.69
CA MET A 45 11.22 5.59 -7.58
C MET A 45 10.90 4.93 -6.22
N ARG A 46 9.65 4.53 -5.98
CA ARG A 46 9.27 3.85 -4.74
C ARG A 46 9.77 2.41 -4.67
N TYR A 47 9.89 1.75 -5.81
CA TYR A 47 10.43 0.40 -5.91
C TYR A 47 11.93 0.34 -5.57
N GLU A 48 12.70 1.33 -6.02
CA GLU A 48 14.16 1.43 -5.85
C GLU A 48 14.58 2.38 -4.71
N ASP A 49 13.62 3.00 -4.01
CA ASP A 49 13.82 4.06 -3.00
C ASP A 49 14.64 5.27 -3.51
N TRP A 50 14.50 5.61 -4.81
CA TRP A 50 15.19 6.75 -5.41
C TRP A 50 14.58 8.08 -4.98
N THR A 51 15.43 9.07 -4.82
CA THR A 51 15.03 10.49 -4.78
C THR A 51 14.64 10.98 -6.17
N PHE A 52 14.00 12.16 -6.26
CA PHE A 52 13.65 12.75 -7.56
C PHE A 52 14.88 13.03 -8.43
N ARG A 53 16.01 13.45 -7.84
CA ARG A 53 17.26 13.71 -8.56
C ARG A 53 17.92 12.43 -9.04
N GLU A 54 17.96 11.41 -8.21
CA GLU A 54 18.44 10.10 -8.61
C GLU A 54 17.61 9.50 -9.74
N ALA A 55 16.28 9.63 -9.71
CA ALA A 55 15.42 9.17 -10.79
C ALA A 55 15.75 9.84 -12.12
N GLU A 56 15.97 11.17 -12.12
CA GLU A 56 16.41 11.92 -13.31
C GLU A 56 17.76 11.39 -13.82
N THR A 57 18.77 11.26 -12.93
CA THR A 57 20.10 10.75 -13.29
C THR A 57 20.03 9.33 -13.85
N ARG A 58 19.33 8.42 -13.15
CA ARG A 58 19.17 7.02 -13.60
C ARG A 58 18.46 6.92 -14.95
N LEU A 59 17.44 7.74 -15.17
CA LEU A 59 16.77 7.79 -16.48
C LEU A 59 17.68 8.33 -17.59
N ARG A 60 18.60 9.24 -17.29
CA ARG A 60 19.61 9.72 -18.28
C ARG A 60 20.62 8.62 -18.62
N GLU A 61 21.08 7.85 -17.64
CA GLU A 61 22.07 6.80 -17.81
C GLU A 61 21.51 5.55 -18.52
N HIS A 62 20.24 5.19 -18.28
CA HIS A 62 19.69 3.92 -18.74
C HIS A 62 18.72 4.08 -19.93
N GLN A 63 19.22 3.97 -21.15
CA GLN A 63 18.42 4.06 -22.37
C GLN A 63 17.31 3.01 -22.43
N GLU A 64 17.59 1.78 -22.06
CA GLU A 64 16.60 0.69 -22.05
C GLU A 64 15.44 0.94 -21.09
N LEU A 65 15.70 1.61 -19.96
CA LEU A 65 14.67 2.00 -19.01
C LEU A 65 13.77 3.09 -19.59
N ARG A 66 14.35 4.07 -20.30
CA ARG A 66 13.56 5.08 -21.05
C ARG A 66 12.68 4.42 -22.11
N ALA A 67 13.24 3.47 -22.85
CA ALA A 67 12.49 2.72 -23.87
C ALA A 67 11.35 1.92 -23.24
N ALA A 68 11.58 1.25 -22.10
CA ALA A 68 10.55 0.50 -21.37
C ALA A 68 9.39 1.41 -20.88
N LEU A 69 9.69 2.66 -20.53
CA LEU A 69 8.74 3.69 -20.12
C LEU A 69 8.20 4.52 -21.30
N LYS A 70 8.65 4.25 -22.54
CA LYS A 70 8.31 5.00 -23.76
C LYS A 70 8.61 6.50 -23.64
N LEU A 71 9.67 6.85 -22.92
CA LEU A 71 10.14 8.22 -22.74
C LEU A 71 11.04 8.62 -23.92
N ARG A 72 10.68 9.71 -24.63
CA ARG A 72 11.53 10.33 -25.66
C ARG A 72 12.61 11.20 -25.02
N GLU A 73 12.25 11.89 -23.96
CA GLU A 73 13.10 12.77 -23.16
C GLU A 73 13.05 12.36 -21.70
N VAL A 74 13.98 12.84 -20.89
CA VAL A 74 14.03 12.57 -19.44
C VAL A 74 13.29 13.68 -18.70
N PRO A 75 12.25 13.34 -17.91
CA PRO A 75 11.60 14.33 -17.06
C PRO A 75 12.58 14.79 -15.98
N ASP A 76 12.76 16.11 -15.85
CA ASP A 76 13.53 16.66 -14.75
C ASP A 76 12.85 16.40 -13.38
N TYR A 77 13.63 16.49 -12.32
CA TYR A 77 13.16 16.21 -10.96
C TYR A 77 12.00 17.12 -10.52
N THR A 78 11.92 18.36 -11.05
CA THR A 78 10.83 19.30 -10.70
C THR A 78 9.53 18.91 -11.40
N THR A 79 9.59 18.34 -12.60
CA THR A 79 8.43 17.78 -13.32
C THR A 79 7.84 16.61 -12.57
N LEU A 80 8.67 15.67 -12.10
CA LEU A 80 8.23 14.54 -11.29
C LEU A 80 7.61 15.00 -9.95
N TYR A 81 8.25 15.95 -9.27
CA TYR A 81 7.73 16.51 -8.03
C TYR A 81 6.41 17.26 -8.21
N ARG A 82 6.30 18.10 -9.26
CA ARG A 82 5.05 18.80 -9.59
C ARG A 82 3.94 17.82 -9.95
N PHE A 83 4.25 16.72 -10.63
CA PHE A 83 3.28 15.67 -10.90
C PHE A 83 2.82 14.98 -9.62
N LEU A 84 3.73 14.59 -8.72
CA LEU A 84 3.36 14.03 -7.41
C LEU A 84 2.46 14.99 -6.60
N ARG A 85 2.73 16.30 -6.63
CA ARG A 85 1.88 17.30 -5.96
C ARG A 85 0.46 17.38 -6.52
N ARG A 86 0.27 17.08 -7.79
CA ARG A 86 -1.05 17.10 -8.46
C ARG A 86 -1.78 15.78 -8.41
N LEU A 87 -1.05 14.69 -8.18
CA LEU A 87 -1.62 13.35 -8.12
C LEU A 87 -2.58 13.27 -6.94
N ASP A 88 -3.80 12.83 -7.19
CA ASP A 88 -4.77 12.58 -6.13
C ASP A 88 -4.65 11.16 -5.57
N ASP A 89 -5.10 10.98 -4.34
CA ASP A 89 -5.02 9.70 -3.64
C ASP A 89 -5.95 8.66 -4.30
N VAL A 90 -7.07 9.11 -4.89
CA VAL A 90 -8.04 8.26 -5.60
C VAL A 90 -7.41 7.63 -6.85
N THR A 91 -6.56 8.36 -7.54
CA THR A 91 -5.82 7.82 -8.70
C THR A 91 -4.86 6.72 -8.29
N VAL A 92 -4.15 6.88 -7.17
CA VAL A 92 -3.26 5.83 -6.65
C VAL A 92 -4.07 4.61 -6.19
N GLU A 93 -5.23 4.83 -5.56
CA GLU A 93 -6.15 3.77 -5.17
C GLU A 93 -6.70 3.00 -6.40
N ARG A 94 -7.07 3.71 -7.48
CA ARG A 94 -7.46 3.07 -8.75
C ARG A 94 -6.32 2.24 -9.33
N GLY A 95 -5.08 2.73 -9.26
CA GLY A 95 -3.88 1.98 -9.65
C GLY A 95 -3.72 0.69 -8.83
N LEU A 96 -3.89 0.76 -7.52
CA LEU A 96 -3.88 -0.41 -6.65
C LEU A 96 -5.00 -1.40 -7.04
N GLY A 97 -6.23 -0.92 -7.22
CA GLY A 97 -7.37 -1.73 -7.66
C GLY A 97 -7.13 -2.44 -8.99
N GLU A 98 -6.50 -1.75 -9.97
CA GLU A 98 -6.12 -2.36 -11.25
C GLU A 98 -5.08 -3.49 -11.07
N THR A 99 -4.10 -3.34 -10.17
CA THR A 99 -3.17 -4.42 -9.84
C THR A 99 -3.89 -5.61 -9.21
N VAL A 100 -4.85 -5.37 -8.30
CA VAL A 100 -5.68 -6.42 -7.68
C VAL A 100 -6.50 -7.15 -8.75
N ARG A 101 -7.15 -6.41 -9.66
CA ARG A 101 -7.92 -6.98 -10.77
C ARG A 101 -7.07 -7.91 -11.64
N ARG A 102 -5.84 -7.53 -11.97
CA ARG A 102 -4.90 -8.34 -12.75
C ARG A 102 -4.44 -9.59 -12.00
N LEU A 103 -4.06 -9.42 -10.74
CA LEU A 103 -3.58 -10.52 -9.88
C LEU A 103 -4.69 -11.55 -9.61
N ARG A 104 -5.95 -11.13 -9.64
CA ARG A 104 -7.10 -11.98 -9.34
C ARG A 104 -7.94 -12.39 -10.57
N ARG A 105 -7.55 -12.00 -11.77
CA ARG A 105 -8.33 -12.21 -13.01
C ARG A 105 -8.89 -13.63 -13.15
N ARG A 106 -8.19 -14.65 -12.65
CA ARG A 106 -8.58 -16.07 -12.73
C ARG A 106 -9.04 -16.66 -11.40
N ARG A 107 -9.09 -15.87 -10.31
CA ARG A 107 -9.38 -16.34 -8.96
C ARG A 107 -10.61 -15.64 -8.40
N ARG A 108 -11.78 -16.22 -8.61
CA ARG A 108 -13.06 -15.69 -8.08
C ARG A 108 -13.36 -16.09 -6.64
N ARG A 109 -12.54 -16.94 -5.98
CA ARG A 109 -12.79 -17.44 -4.63
C ARG A 109 -12.70 -16.31 -3.61
N ALA A 110 -13.59 -16.38 -2.60
CA ALA A 110 -13.55 -15.47 -1.47
C ALA A 110 -12.25 -15.63 -0.65
N VAL A 111 -11.72 -14.52 -0.17
CA VAL A 111 -10.41 -14.45 0.49
C VAL A 111 -10.51 -14.31 1.99
N SER A 112 -9.46 -14.75 2.67
CA SER A 112 -9.17 -14.33 4.04
C SER A 112 -8.27 -13.11 3.99
N VAL A 113 -8.64 -12.05 4.69
CA VAL A 113 -7.86 -10.82 4.75
C VAL A 113 -7.33 -10.58 6.15
N ALA A 114 -6.16 -9.93 6.22
CA ALA A 114 -5.65 -9.32 7.44
C ALA A 114 -5.61 -7.81 7.26
N ILE A 115 -5.92 -7.07 8.33
CA ILE A 115 -5.77 -5.62 8.41
C ILE A 115 -4.85 -5.27 9.56
N ASP A 116 -3.92 -4.35 9.32
CA ASP A 116 -3.00 -3.85 10.34
C ASP A 116 -2.40 -2.53 9.90
N GLY A 117 -1.84 -1.79 10.87
CA GLY A 117 -1.17 -0.51 10.66
C GLY A 117 0.32 -0.56 10.96
N THR A 118 1.11 0.23 10.26
CA THR A 118 2.52 0.40 10.55
C THR A 118 2.94 1.87 10.44
N GLY A 119 3.99 2.25 11.17
CA GLY A 119 4.60 3.57 11.04
C GLY A 119 5.58 3.63 9.87
N LEU A 120 5.55 4.74 9.13
CA LEU A 120 6.57 5.13 8.15
C LEU A 120 7.19 6.45 8.59
N SER A 121 8.52 6.55 8.57
CA SER A 121 9.22 7.80 8.88
C SER A 121 9.11 8.78 7.71
N TYR A 122 9.08 10.08 7.99
CA TYR A 122 9.10 11.10 6.91
C TYR A 122 10.50 11.40 6.42
N ASN A 123 11.47 11.43 7.35
CA ASN A 123 12.85 11.83 7.11
C ASN A 123 13.81 10.85 7.75
N SER A 124 15.06 10.90 7.31
CA SER A 124 16.19 10.30 8.03
C SER A 124 16.46 11.16 9.27
N VAL A 125 15.76 10.91 10.35
CA VAL A 125 16.04 11.60 11.62
C VAL A 125 17.23 10.92 12.25
N SER A 126 18.32 11.66 12.54
CA SER A 126 19.48 11.10 13.21
C SER A 126 19.09 10.57 14.59
N THR A 127 19.66 9.43 14.98
CA THR A 127 19.45 8.84 16.31
C THR A 127 19.83 9.81 17.42
N PHE A 128 20.82 10.69 17.17
CA PHE A 128 21.22 11.77 18.07
C PHE A 128 20.09 12.80 18.28
N PHE A 129 19.42 13.22 17.19
CA PHE A 129 18.31 14.18 17.27
C PHE A 129 17.13 13.58 18.02
N ILE A 130 16.82 12.29 17.80
CA ILE A 130 15.76 11.58 18.55
C ILE A 130 16.10 11.54 20.03
N ARG A 131 17.33 11.15 20.42
CA ARG A 131 17.76 11.13 21.82
C ARG A 131 17.68 12.49 22.48
N ARG A 132 18.04 13.57 21.77
CA ARG A 132 17.95 14.94 22.27
C ARG A 132 16.49 15.38 22.49
N LEU A 133 15.58 15.03 21.59
CA LEU A 133 14.15 15.26 21.78
C LEU A 133 13.59 14.45 22.95
N GLU A 134 14.10 13.25 23.18
CA GLU A 134 13.70 12.42 24.32
C GLU A 134 14.15 12.99 25.66
N GLN A 135 15.29 13.65 25.70
CA GLN A 135 15.81 14.33 26.91
C GLN A 135 15.04 15.62 27.25
N HIS A 136 14.47 16.31 26.25
CA HIS A 136 13.76 17.59 26.44
C HIS A 136 12.22 17.45 26.52
N ALA A 137 11.73 16.27 26.91
CA ALA A 137 10.40 15.97 27.49
C ALA A 137 9.14 16.58 26.86
N ASP A 138 9.12 16.97 25.59
CA ASP A 138 7.87 17.28 24.92
C ASP A 138 7.31 16.03 24.21
N ARG A 139 6.40 15.33 24.90
CA ARG A 139 5.70 14.15 24.35
C ARG A 139 4.99 14.45 23.02
N SER A 140 4.61 15.71 22.77
CA SER A 140 3.96 16.14 21.54
C SER A 140 4.89 16.10 20.32
N ALA A 141 6.20 16.33 20.52
CA ALA A 141 7.20 16.28 19.47
C ALA A 141 7.50 14.85 18.99
N ARG A 142 7.42 13.86 19.88
CA ARG A 142 7.67 12.44 19.56
C ARG A 142 6.66 11.91 18.54
N HIS A 143 5.44 12.42 18.56
CA HIS A 143 4.33 11.92 17.74
C HIS A 143 4.23 12.56 16.35
N ARG A 144 4.96 13.64 16.08
CA ARG A 144 4.90 14.37 14.80
C ARG A 144 5.77 13.81 13.69
N HIS A 145 6.58 12.78 13.96
CA HIS A 145 7.63 12.32 13.03
C HIS A 145 7.34 11.02 12.30
N TRP A 146 6.11 10.51 12.33
CA TRP A 146 5.75 9.29 11.59
C TRP A 146 4.34 9.37 10.99
N LEU A 147 4.21 8.69 9.87
CA LEU A 147 2.95 8.51 9.17
C LEU A 147 2.40 7.12 9.50
N LYS A 148 1.14 7.03 9.87
CA LYS A 148 0.48 5.74 10.04
C LYS A 148 -0.06 5.27 8.69
N TRP A 149 0.35 4.08 8.28
CA TRP A 149 -0.08 3.43 7.05
C TRP A 149 -0.79 2.13 7.38
N VAL A 150 -2.09 2.06 7.07
CA VAL A 150 -2.97 0.93 7.33
C VAL A 150 -3.25 0.22 6.02
N ILE A 151 -3.11 -1.10 6.00
CA ILE A 151 -3.32 -1.92 4.80
C ILE A 151 -4.27 -3.08 5.09
N VAL A 152 -5.00 -3.49 4.05
CA VAL A 152 -5.76 -4.75 4.01
C VAL A 152 -5.09 -5.65 2.99
N VAL A 153 -4.74 -6.86 3.39
CA VAL A 153 -4.02 -7.81 2.54
C VAL A 153 -4.76 -9.14 2.40
N ASP A 154 -4.72 -9.74 1.22
CA ASP A 154 -5.04 -11.15 1.02
C ASP A 154 -3.92 -11.99 1.65
N VAL A 155 -4.23 -12.76 2.70
CA VAL A 155 -3.22 -13.54 3.44
C VAL A 155 -2.64 -14.70 2.64
N GLN A 156 -3.35 -15.19 1.63
CA GLN A 156 -2.86 -16.29 0.78
C GLN A 156 -1.99 -15.79 -0.37
N GLN A 157 -2.44 -14.76 -1.07
CA GLN A 157 -1.70 -14.21 -2.22
C GLN A 157 -0.65 -13.19 -1.79
N GLN A 158 -0.71 -12.68 -0.56
CA GLN A 158 0.18 -11.65 -0.03
C GLN A 158 0.19 -10.39 -0.92
N ILE A 159 -0.99 -9.92 -1.30
CA ILE A 159 -1.20 -8.68 -2.06
C ILE A 159 -2.03 -7.71 -1.25
N LEU A 160 -1.81 -6.41 -1.46
CA LEU A 160 -2.63 -5.38 -0.87
C LEU A 160 -3.94 -5.26 -1.65
N LEU A 161 -5.06 -5.28 -0.93
CA LEU A 161 -6.41 -5.06 -1.48
C LEU A 161 -6.88 -3.62 -1.28
N ALA A 162 -6.52 -2.99 -0.17
CA ALA A 162 -6.80 -1.61 0.17
C ALA A 162 -5.71 -1.04 1.06
N GLN A 163 -5.60 0.29 1.09
CA GLN A 163 -4.64 1.01 1.93
C GLN A 163 -5.13 2.40 2.27
N ARG A 164 -4.66 2.93 3.39
CA ARG A 164 -4.87 4.31 3.83
C ARG A 164 -3.65 4.80 4.60
N ALA A 165 -3.31 6.06 4.44
CA ALA A 165 -2.27 6.70 5.22
C ALA A 165 -2.79 7.97 5.88
N HIS A 166 -2.38 8.25 7.09
CA HIS A 166 -2.73 9.44 7.84
C HIS A 166 -1.64 9.79 8.85
N GLN A 167 -1.70 10.99 9.41
CA GLN A 167 -0.77 11.38 10.45
C GLN A 167 -0.95 10.50 11.69
N GLY A 168 0.13 9.96 12.24
CA GLY A 168 0.15 9.28 13.53
C GLY A 168 0.34 10.26 14.70
N PRO A 169 0.02 9.85 15.94
CA PRO A 169 -0.75 8.69 16.31
C PRO A 169 -2.25 8.89 16.09
N GLY A 170 -2.96 7.83 15.75
CA GLY A 170 -4.41 7.87 15.60
C GLY A 170 -4.99 6.46 15.79
N SER A 171 -6.24 6.38 16.26
CA SER A 171 -6.94 5.11 16.39
C SER A 171 -7.39 4.61 15.03
N ASP A 172 -7.03 3.37 14.69
CA ASP A 172 -7.40 2.73 13.42
C ASP A 172 -8.81 2.14 13.44
N VAL A 173 -9.46 2.07 14.60
CA VAL A 173 -10.79 1.48 14.77
C VAL A 173 -11.79 2.01 13.73
N ARG A 174 -11.79 3.33 13.51
CA ARG A 174 -12.72 3.99 12.58
C ARG A 174 -12.36 3.79 11.10
N SER A 175 -11.13 3.42 10.79
CA SER A 175 -10.69 3.23 9.40
C SER A 175 -11.07 1.87 8.81
N LEU A 176 -11.32 0.87 9.66
CA LEU A 176 -11.57 -0.51 9.26
C LEU A 176 -12.75 -0.66 8.31
N PRO A 177 -13.98 -0.12 8.57
CA PRO A 177 -15.11 -0.32 7.69
C PRO A 177 -14.85 0.15 6.26
N GLY A 178 -14.37 1.40 6.11
CA GLY A 178 -14.09 1.98 4.80
C GLY A 178 -13.00 1.24 4.01
N LEU A 179 -11.94 0.78 4.70
CA LEU A 179 -10.89 -0.01 4.06
C LEU A 179 -11.38 -1.39 3.61
N LEU A 180 -12.21 -2.04 4.41
CA LEU A 180 -12.81 -3.33 4.03
C LEU A 180 -13.81 -3.19 2.89
N ASP A 181 -14.59 -2.11 2.84
CA ASP A 181 -15.48 -1.81 1.72
C ASP A 181 -14.70 -1.63 0.40
N VAL A 182 -13.55 -0.94 0.44
CA VAL A 182 -12.64 -0.83 -0.72
C VAL A 182 -12.07 -2.19 -1.10
N ALA A 183 -11.58 -2.97 -0.14
CA ALA A 183 -11.02 -4.30 -0.38
C ALA A 183 -12.06 -5.25 -0.99
N ALA A 184 -13.30 -5.20 -0.51
CA ALA A 184 -14.41 -6.04 -0.98
C ALA A 184 -14.79 -5.79 -2.45
N ARG A 185 -14.54 -4.58 -2.98
CA ARG A 185 -14.71 -4.30 -4.43
C ARG A 185 -13.74 -5.11 -5.31
N GLY A 186 -12.54 -5.38 -4.78
CA GLY A 186 -11.52 -6.14 -5.50
C GLY A 186 -11.61 -7.66 -5.30
N ALA A 187 -12.19 -8.11 -4.18
CA ALA A 187 -12.27 -9.52 -3.81
C ALA A 187 -13.39 -9.79 -2.79
N PRO A 188 -14.28 -10.79 -3.01
CA PRO A 188 -15.21 -11.22 -1.97
C PRO A 188 -14.42 -11.66 -0.72
N ILE A 189 -14.82 -11.18 0.45
CA ILE A 189 -14.14 -11.47 1.71
C ILE A 189 -14.94 -12.52 2.50
N ARG A 190 -14.29 -13.58 2.96
CA ARG A 190 -14.90 -14.63 3.80
C ARG A 190 -14.47 -14.56 5.26
N LEU A 191 -13.31 -13.96 5.53
CA LEU A 191 -12.72 -13.90 6.87
C LEU A 191 -11.88 -12.63 6.99
N VAL A 192 -12.07 -11.89 8.07
CA VAL A 192 -11.27 -10.71 8.44
C VAL A 192 -10.52 -11.01 9.74
N LEU A 193 -9.22 -10.79 9.70
CA LEU A 193 -8.28 -10.90 10.83
C LEU A 193 -7.74 -9.51 11.15
N ALA A 194 -7.86 -9.05 12.38
CA ALA A 194 -7.29 -7.80 12.84
C ALA A 194 -6.74 -7.94 14.26
N ASP A 195 -5.90 -6.99 14.69
CA ASP A 195 -5.45 -6.97 16.07
C ASP A 195 -6.50 -6.33 17.02
N ALA A 196 -6.20 -6.35 18.32
CA ALA A 196 -7.08 -5.76 19.32
C ALA A 196 -7.26 -4.24 19.19
N GLU A 197 -6.41 -3.52 18.44
CA GLU A 197 -6.61 -2.09 18.20
C GLU A 197 -7.92 -1.82 17.43
N PHE A 198 -8.33 -2.75 16.58
CA PHE A 198 -9.57 -2.69 15.79
C PHE A 198 -10.80 -3.20 16.52
N ASP A 199 -10.67 -3.70 17.78
CA ASP A 199 -11.78 -4.28 18.53
C ASP A 199 -12.85 -3.24 18.86
N SER A 200 -14.02 -3.43 18.24
CA SER A 200 -15.27 -2.74 18.57
C SER A 200 -16.47 -3.56 18.05
N GLU A 201 -17.59 -3.53 18.77
CA GLU A 201 -18.80 -4.23 18.32
C GLU A 201 -19.27 -3.73 16.94
N PRO A 202 -19.27 -2.41 16.62
CA PRO A 202 -19.61 -1.94 15.29
C PRO A 202 -18.72 -2.50 14.17
N ASN A 203 -17.43 -2.69 14.42
CA ASN A 203 -16.54 -3.29 13.43
C ASN A 203 -16.88 -4.76 13.18
N HIS A 204 -17.16 -5.51 14.22
CA HIS A 204 -17.63 -6.90 14.09
C HIS A 204 -18.95 -6.98 13.32
N GLN A 205 -19.91 -6.09 13.64
CA GLN A 205 -21.20 -6.02 12.96
C GLN A 205 -21.03 -5.67 11.46
N HIS A 206 -20.20 -4.68 11.14
CA HIS A 206 -19.90 -4.33 9.74
C HIS A 206 -19.36 -5.53 8.96
N ILE A 207 -18.40 -6.27 9.54
CA ILE A 207 -17.81 -7.46 8.89
C ILE A 207 -18.87 -8.57 8.71
N ARG A 208 -19.65 -8.86 9.74
CA ARG A 208 -20.57 -10.00 9.72
C ARG A 208 -21.87 -9.71 8.98
N GLN A 209 -22.45 -8.54 9.18
CA GLN A 209 -23.76 -8.20 8.62
C GLN A 209 -23.64 -7.59 7.22
N ARG A 210 -22.70 -6.64 7.00
CA ARG A 210 -22.58 -5.96 5.71
C ARG A 210 -21.75 -6.74 4.70
N LEU A 211 -20.62 -7.35 5.13
CA LEU A 211 -19.75 -8.09 4.21
C LEU A 211 -20.05 -9.61 4.17
N GLY A 212 -20.90 -10.11 5.06
CA GLY A 212 -21.19 -11.55 5.16
C GLY A 212 -19.97 -12.40 5.53
N ALA A 213 -18.94 -11.79 6.13
CA ALA A 213 -17.67 -12.42 6.43
C ALA A 213 -17.54 -12.77 7.92
N LYS A 214 -16.68 -13.73 8.25
CA LYS A 214 -16.31 -14.00 9.65
C LYS A 214 -15.33 -12.93 10.15
N SER A 215 -15.50 -12.45 11.39
CA SER A 215 -14.57 -11.53 12.05
C SER A 215 -13.81 -12.24 13.17
N ILE A 216 -12.50 -12.15 13.19
CA ILE A 216 -11.64 -12.65 14.29
C ILE A 216 -10.74 -11.47 14.70
N ILE A 217 -11.12 -10.80 15.78
CA ILE A 217 -10.42 -9.66 16.38
C ILE A 217 -10.38 -9.93 17.87
N PRO A 218 -9.20 -9.99 18.52
CA PRO A 218 -9.10 -10.21 19.95
C PRO A 218 -9.79 -9.08 20.72
N ALA A 219 -10.60 -9.43 21.71
CA ALA A 219 -11.22 -8.45 22.59
C ALA A 219 -10.15 -7.72 23.43
N LYS A 220 -10.27 -6.40 23.57
CA LYS A 220 -9.41 -5.61 24.45
C LYS A 220 -9.57 -6.05 25.90
N ARG A 221 -8.46 -6.29 26.58
CA ARG A 221 -8.41 -6.73 27.99
C ARG A 221 -8.68 -5.58 28.98
N ARG A 222 -9.77 -4.83 28.79
CA ARG A 222 -10.20 -3.74 29.71
C ARG A 222 -11.62 -4.04 30.20
N GLY A 223 -11.73 -4.89 31.24
CA GLY A 223 -13.02 -5.33 31.78
C GLY A 223 -13.74 -6.33 30.87
N ILE A 224 -15.01 -6.63 31.19
CA ILE A 224 -15.88 -7.52 30.39
C ILE A 224 -16.29 -6.78 29.12
N PRO A 225 -16.02 -7.32 27.91
CA PRO A 225 -16.39 -6.65 26.67
C PRO A 225 -17.90 -6.47 26.55
N GLN A 226 -18.34 -5.28 26.23
CA GLN A 226 -19.74 -5.05 25.87
C GLN A 226 -19.98 -5.46 24.41
N GLY A 227 -21.12 -6.07 24.11
CA GLY A 227 -21.51 -6.57 22.81
C GLY A 227 -21.42 -8.08 22.66
N THR A 228 -22.33 -8.63 21.86
CA THR A 228 -22.48 -10.10 21.71
C THR A 228 -21.27 -10.73 21.06
N ILE A 229 -20.75 -10.11 19.98
CA ILE A 229 -19.65 -10.69 19.20
C ILE A 229 -18.32 -10.54 19.93
N ARG A 230 -18.10 -9.41 20.59
CA ARG A 230 -16.91 -9.18 21.42
C ARG A 230 -16.87 -10.16 22.60
N ASN A 231 -18.00 -10.42 23.26
CA ASN A 231 -18.11 -11.45 24.30
C ASN A 231 -17.79 -12.85 23.77
N GLN A 232 -18.26 -13.19 22.57
CA GLN A 232 -17.90 -14.45 21.90
C GLN A 232 -16.39 -14.55 21.70
N MET A 233 -15.73 -13.48 21.20
CA MET A 233 -14.28 -13.46 21.01
C MET A 233 -13.52 -13.52 22.34
N PHE A 234 -14.05 -12.95 23.41
CA PHE A 234 -13.46 -13.00 24.74
C PHE A 234 -13.50 -14.41 25.35
N ARG A 235 -14.64 -15.10 25.23
CA ARG A 235 -14.85 -16.41 25.83
C ARG A 235 -14.25 -17.57 25.05
N ALA A 236 -14.30 -17.50 23.71
CA ALA A 236 -13.90 -18.59 22.82
C ALA A 236 -13.15 -18.00 21.58
N PHE A 237 -11.89 -17.62 21.79
CA PHE A 237 -11.09 -17.04 20.74
C PHE A 237 -10.55 -18.11 19.78
N PRO A 238 -10.79 -18.00 18.45
CA PRO A 238 -10.35 -18.98 17.47
C PRO A 238 -8.88 -18.77 17.07
N GLU A 239 -7.94 -19.21 17.90
CA GLU A 239 -6.49 -18.97 17.70
C GLU A 239 -5.95 -19.55 16.40
N LYS A 240 -6.33 -20.78 16.04
CA LYS A 240 -5.79 -21.48 14.88
C LYS A 240 -5.96 -20.68 13.57
N PRO A 241 -7.15 -20.22 13.18
CA PRO A 241 -7.29 -19.34 12.01
C PRO A 241 -6.68 -17.96 12.24
N TYR A 242 -6.62 -17.43 13.46
CA TYR A 242 -6.04 -16.12 13.78
C TYR A 242 -4.54 -16.06 13.50
N ARG A 243 -3.80 -17.14 13.65
CA ARG A 243 -2.35 -17.22 13.35
C ARG A 243 -2.01 -16.77 11.94
N GLN A 244 -2.95 -16.83 10.99
CA GLN A 244 -2.73 -16.34 9.63
C GLN A 244 -2.51 -14.81 9.57
N ARG A 245 -2.92 -14.06 10.62
CA ARG A 245 -2.66 -12.62 10.71
C ARG A 245 -1.17 -12.29 10.63
N ALA A 246 -0.30 -13.12 11.20
CA ALA A 246 1.14 -12.91 11.15
C ALA A 246 1.72 -12.72 9.74
N LYS A 247 1.02 -13.14 8.69
CA LYS A 247 1.45 -12.89 7.30
C LYS A 247 1.47 -11.41 6.93
N ILE A 248 0.66 -10.55 7.58
CA ILE A 248 0.71 -9.10 7.31
C ILE A 248 2.00 -8.50 7.83
N GLU A 249 2.52 -8.97 8.95
CA GLU A 249 3.81 -8.57 9.51
C GLU A 249 4.97 -8.95 8.58
N THR A 250 4.88 -10.14 7.95
CA THR A 250 5.82 -10.57 6.91
C THR A 250 5.78 -9.64 5.70
N ILE A 251 4.60 -9.18 5.29
CA ILE A 251 4.42 -8.24 4.18
C ILE A 251 5.03 -6.87 4.54
N PHE A 252 4.74 -6.33 5.73
CA PHE A 252 5.36 -5.08 6.19
C PHE A 252 6.88 -5.17 6.24
N SER A 253 7.41 -6.27 6.80
CA SER A 253 8.85 -6.51 6.84
C SER A 253 9.46 -6.58 5.44
N ALA A 254 8.80 -7.26 4.50
CA ALA A 254 9.25 -7.37 3.12
C ALA A 254 9.25 -5.99 2.43
N ILE A 255 8.20 -5.20 2.59
CA ILE A 255 8.09 -3.85 2.02
C ILE A 255 9.19 -2.94 2.59
N LYS A 256 9.32 -2.90 3.92
CA LYS A 256 10.28 -2.01 4.57
C LYS A 256 11.74 -2.36 4.25
N ARG A 257 12.05 -3.63 4.04
CA ARG A 257 13.42 -4.07 3.70
C ARG A 257 13.74 -3.97 2.22
N LYS A 258 12.75 -4.27 1.35
CA LYS A 258 13.00 -4.35 -0.10
C LYS A 258 12.74 -3.02 -0.80
N LEU A 259 11.72 -2.28 -0.40
CA LEU A 259 11.34 -1.03 -1.04
C LEU A 259 11.77 0.16 -0.18
N SER A 260 11.01 0.48 0.87
CA SER A 260 11.35 1.59 1.77
C SER A 260 10.56 1.52 3.08
N SER A 261 11.17 2.02 4.16
CA SER A 261 10.49 2.27 5.44
C SER A 261 10.05 3.72 5.61
N ARG A 262 10.19 4.55 4.55
CA ARG A 262 9.99 6.00 4.60
C ARG A 262 8.89 6.46 3.66
N ALA A 263 8.21 7.55 4.06
CA ALA A 263 7.28 8.32 3.23
C ALA A 263 7.78 9.77 3.18
N PRO A 264 8.84 10.07 2.38
CA PRO A 264 9.49 11.37 2.38
C PRO A 264 8.59 12.46 1.82
N GLY A 265 8.61 13.64 2.44
CA GLY A 265 7.84 14.79 1.96
C GLY A 265 7.83 15.94 2.95
N ARG A 266 7.73 17.18 2.44
CA ARG A 266 7.64 18.40 3.27
C ARG A 266 6.22 18.68 3.78
N SER A 267 5.20 18.08 3.17
CA SER A 267 3.80 18.23 3.58
C SER A 267 3.16 16.87 3.81
N LEU A 268 2.16 16.82 4.69
CA LEU A 268 1.41 15.61 4.99
C LEU A 268 0.80 14.97 3.73
N SER A 269 0.27 15.79 2.82
CA SER A 269 -0.32 15.29 1.57
C SER A 269 0.70 14.59 0.67
N ILE A 270 1.95 15.08 0.60
CA ILE A 270 3.03 14.41 -0.13
C ILE A 270 3.43 13.10 0.56
N GLN A 271 3.54 13.10 1.88
CA GLN A 271 3.87 11.91 2.67
C GLN A 271 2.82 10.81 2.50
N ILE A 272 1.53 11.18 2.53
CA ILE A 272 0.43 10.26 2.27
C ILE A 272 0.58 9.63 0.88
N ARG A 273 0.77 10.42 -0.17
CA ARG A 273 0.96 9.93 -1.54
C ARG A 273 2.17 9.01 -1.68
N GLN A 274 3.27 9.33 -1.01
CA GLN A 274 4.46 8.48 -0.98
C GLN A 274 4.18 7.11 -0.34
N ALA A 275 3.41 7.07 0.75
CA ALA A 275 2.98 5.82 1.38
C ALA A 275 2.03 5.01 0.47
N LEU A 276 1.06 5.67 -0.17
CA LEU A 276 0.14 5.01 -1.10
C LEU A 276 0.87 4.47 -2.34
N LEU A 277 1.83 5.23 -2.88
CA LEU A 277 2.69 4.76 -3.98
C LEU A 277 3.56 3.57 -3.57
N LEU A 278 3.98 3.48 -2.30
CA LEU A 278 4.72 2.33 -1.80
C LEU A 278 3.89 1.04 -1.86
N GLY A 279 2.62 1.11 -1.48
CA GLY A 279 1.70 -0.02 -1.61
C GLY A 279 1.42 -0.40 -3.07
N LEU A 280 1.26 0.59 -3.95
CA LEU A 280 1.12 0.35 -5.38
C LEU A 280 2.38 -0.31 -5.96
N ALA A 281 3.58 0.18 -5.61
CA ALA A 281 4.84 -0.40 -6.04
C ALA A 281 5.01 -1.85 -5.56
N TYR A 282 4.58 -2.16 -4.34
CA TYR A 282 4.57 -3.53 -3.84
C TYR A 282 3.66 -4.46 -4.68
N ASN A 283 2.44 -4.04 -4.99
CA ASN A 283 1.56 -4.86 -5.84
C ASN A 283 2.09 -5.00 -7.27
N LEU A 284 2.70 -3.96 -7.83
CA LEU A 284 3.39 -4.04 -9.14
C LEU A 284 4.54 -5.05 -9.11
N TYR A 285 5.32 -5.07 -8.03
CA TYR A 285 6.33 -6.10 -7.78
C TYR A 285 5.69 -7.49 -7.74
N ARG A 286 4.58 -7.67 -7.01
CA ARG A 286 3.89 -8.96 -6.91
C ARG A 286 3.36 -9.45 -8.27
N LEU A 287 2.91 -8.56 -9.15
CA LEU A 287 2.51 -8.89 -10.52
C LEU A 287 3.64 -9.51 -11.35
N ARG A 288 4.89 -9.21 -11.03
CA ARG A 288 6.08 -9.71 -11.75
C ARG A 288 6.85 -10.79 -10.98
N HIS A 289 6.38 -11.14 -9.79
CA HIS A 289 7.04 -12.18 -9.00
C HIS A 289 6.96 -13.54 -9.72
N PRO A 290 8.07 -14.31 -9.84
CA PRO A 290 8.13 -15.54 -10.65
C PRO A 290 7.08 -16.59 -10.31
N LEU A 291 6.67 -16.70 -9.03
CA LEU A 291 5.64 -17.65 -8.59
C LEU A 291 4.24 -17.33 -9.15
N ILE A 292 3.94 -16.04 -9.33
CA ILE A 292 2.66 -15.60 -9.91
C ILE A 292 2.75 -15.63 -11.43
N TRP A 293 3.92 -15.30 -12.00
CA TRP A 293 4.14 -15.29 -13.44
C TRP A 293 4.05 -16.68 -14.08
N LYS A 294 4.53 -17.72 -13.41
CA LYS A 294 4.38 -19.12 -13.88
C LYS A 294 2.93 -19.54 -14.00
N ASP A 295 2.08 -19.14 -13.02
CA ASP A 295 0.63 -19.42 -13.06
C ASP A 295 -0.08 -18.65 -14.18
N VAL A 296 0.37 -17.44 -14.50
CA VAL A 296 -0.19 -16.60 -15.57
C VAL A 296 0.21 -17.12 -16.95
N ASN A 297 1.47 -17.54 -17.14
CA ASN A 297 1.97 -18.03 -18.43
C ASN A 297 1.52 -19.48 -18.75
N ARG A 298 1.39 -20.36 -17.76
CA ARG A 298 0.79 -21.69 -17.99
C ARG A 298 -0.60 -21.61 -18.58
N ALA A 299 -1.28 -20.54 -18.33
CA ALA A 299 -2.65 -20.35 -18.73
C ALA A 299 -2.82 -19.51 -20.01
N ILE A 300 -1.75 -18.99 -20.58
CA ILE A 300 -1.72 -18.35 -21.91
C ILE A 300 -1.39 -19.41 -22.97
N ASN A 301 -0.70 -20.49 -22.57
CA ASN A 301 -0.25 -21.57 -23.45
C ASN A 301 -1.15 -22.83 -23.38
N THR A 302 -2.31 -22.75 -22.73
CA THR A 302 -3.42 -23.71 -22.77
C THR A 302 -4.67 -23.03 -23.36
#